data_fda6c648e93d77d05973b8f4d90c3ada
#
_entry.id   fda6c648e93d77d05973b8f4d90c3ada
#
_cell.length_a   1.000
_cell.length_b   1.000
_cell.length_c   1.000
_cell.angle_alpha   90.00
_cell.angle_beta   90.00
_cell.angle_gamma   90.00
#
_symmetry.space_group_name_H-M   'P 1'
#
loop_
_entity.id
_entity.type
_entity.pdbx_description
1 polymer ?
#
loop_
_entity_poly.entity_id
_entity_poly.type
_entity_poly.pdbx_seq_one_letter_code
_entity_poly.pdbx_strand_id
1 'polypeptide(L)'
;QWMHFRLHVDTDADKAQYYYTVEGGEEVMVCEWQWSLDSFGDAVVDRVLDAMNFFPPMAESAYYLDNFKCTRIGGETAPELVFNPGEINEEVAADDMSSVTISIENEGTSIGDYSAWVDYGVGQTSSDYEIISYAIDPVENPSGLSWTAEEPVKFEVASLFPATAYGNSVMGTYITHAAYAFFEWQDQSGNQTADLEPGTDVIFRIYGQGTNGNPGEVLAEKVLPQSQIVWNQYTMVDFDEPVALTGFDVYVAVEMTAAVNGTTMSLDGSGQAVQGFGDLYRQGKGAYLSITENGGGQNYGNWCLFMLCEGAPVVGGYATLNKTNGSIAIDGTDEVVVNLSTIGLTPNETYEAAVNFITNDPK
;
A
#
# COMPACT_ATOMS: atom_id res chain seq x y z
N GLN A 1 -44.58 20.43 -1.60
CA GLN A 1 -43.79 21.35 -0.82
C GLN A 1 -42.42 20.75 -0.60
N TRP A 2 -41.36 21.45 -0.92
CA TRP A 2 -40.01 20.99 -0.67
C TRP A 2 -39.60 21.22 0.78
N MET A 3 -38.79 20.31 1.31
CA MET A 3 -38.13 20.42 2.60
C MET A 3 -36.64 20.26 2.40
N HIS A 4 -35.89 21.12 3.08
CA HIS A 4 -34.44 20.96 3.16
C HIS A 4 -34.11 20.22 4.46
N PHE A 5 -33.22 19.25 4.36
CA PHE A 5 -32.70 18.54 5.50
C PHE A 5 -31.20 18.78 5.62
N ARG A 6 -30.74 19.01 6.84
CA ARG A 6 -29.32 19.16 7.14
C ARG A 6 -28.94 18.24 8.30
N LEU A 7 -27.99 17.39 8.05
CA LEU A 7 -27.32 16.62 9.08
C LEU A 7 -25.97 17.28 9.35
N HIS A 8 -25.71 17.67 10.58
CA HIS A 8 -24.41 18.16 11.05
C HIS A 8 -23.81 17.10 11.95
N VAL A 9 -22.61 16.61 11.61
CA VAL A 9 -21.87 15.62 12.39
C VAL A 9 -20.56 16.27 12.81
N ASP A 10 -20.34 16.31 14.11
CA ASP A 10 -19.09 16.71 14.75
C ASP A 10 -18.45 15.45 15.33
N THR A 11 -17.44 14.93 14.65
CA THR A 11 -16.75 13.69 15.05
C THR A 11 -15.86 13.91 16.26
N ASP A 12 -15.36 15.12 16.46
CA ASP A 12 -14.50 15.46 17.61
C ASP A 12 -15.32 15.58 18.89
N ALA A 13 -16.47 16.24 18.81
CA ALA A 13 -17.41 16.36 19.92
C ALA A 13 -18.27 15.11 20.11
N ASP A 14 -18.15 14.11 19.22
CA ASP A 14 -18.99 12.90 19.21
C ASP A 14 -20.49 13.21 19.18
N LYS A 15 -20.91 14.05 18.25
CA LYS A 15 -22.23 14.65 18.24
C LYS A 15 -22.81 14.75 16.84
N ALA A 16 -24.08 14.43 16.72
CA ALA A 16 -24.83 14.67 15.48
C ALA A 16 -26.11 15.46 15.75
N GLN A 17 -26.45 16.31 14.81
CA GLN A 17 -27.65 17.17 14.87
C GLN A 17 -28.39 17.12 13.54
N TYR A 18 -29.67 16.91 13.61
CA TYR A 18 -30.55 16.85 12.45
C TYR A 18 -31.52 18.03 12.42
N TYR A 19 -31.57 18.67 11.28
CA TYR A 19 -32.37 19.87 11.05
C TYR A 19 -33.27 19.69 9.84
N TYR A 20 -34.39 20.40 9.81
CA TYR A 20 -35.18 20.59 8.61
C TYR A 20 -35.61 22.04 8.45
N THR A 21 -35.85 22.43 7.20
CA THR A 21 -36.42 23.71 6.81
C THR A 21 -37.50 23.46 5.77
N VAL A 22 -38.71 23.93 6.03
CA VAL A 22 -39.77 23.95 5.03
C VAL A 22 -39.56 25.18 4.16
N GLU A 23 -39.80 25.06 2.85
CA GLU A 23 -39.64 26.15 1.90
C GLU A 23 -40.28 27.48 2.40
N GLY A 24 -39.46 28.50 2.56
CA GLY A 24 -39.84 29.81 3.09
C GLY A 24 -39.96 29.92 4.62
N GLY A 25 -39.62 28.84 5.35
CA GLY A 25 -39.61 28.80 6.81
C GLY A 25 -38.23 28.93 7.43
N GLU A 26 -38.18 28.93 8.76
CA GLU A 26 -36.96 28.88 9.54
C GLU A 26 -36.44 27.44 9.72
N GLU A 27 -35.15 27.29 9.94
CA GLU A 27 -34.53 26.01 10.24
C GLU A 27 -34.89 25.56 11.65
N VAL A 28 -35.33 24.33 11.78
CA VAL A 28 -35.74 23.70 13.07
C VAL A 28 -34.86 22.50 13.36
N MET A 29 -34.23 22.48 14.53
CA MET A 29 -33.54 21.29 15.02
C MET A 29 -34.56 20.24 15.46
N VAL A 30 -34.45 19.04 14.89
CA VAL A 30 -35.33 17.90 15.19
C VAL A 30 -34.82 17.11 16.36
N CYS A 31 -33.55 16.75 16.32
CA CYS A 31 -32.92 15.95 17.36
C CYS A 31 -31.40 16.13 17.35
N GLU A 32 -30.83 15.74 18.45
CA GLU A 32 -29.39 15.66 18.68
C GLU A 32 -29.10 14.32 19.36
N TRP A 33 -27.99 13.68 18.96
CA TRP A 33 -27.57 12.41 19.55
C TRP A 33 -26.05 12.27 19.54
N GLN A 34 -25.57 11.30 20.32
CA GLN A 34 -24.16 10.91 20.28
C GLN A 34 -23.88 10.13 19.01
N TRP A 35 -22.90 10.59 18.18
CA TRP A 35 -22.64 10.02 16.87
C TRP A 35 -22.09 8.60 16.93
N SER A 36 -21.28 8.28 17.94
CA SER A 36 -20.68 6.96 18.14
C SER A 36 -21.64 5.88 18.65
N LEU A 37 -22.94 6.18 18.77
CA LEU A 37 -23.96 5.18 19.11
C LEU A 37 -24.63 4.65 17.85
N ASP A 38 -24.78 3.33 17.76
CA ASP A 38 -25.60 2.72 16.73
C ASP A 38 -27.10 2.94 16.98
N SER A 39 -27.95 2.43 16.08
CA SER A 39 -29.41 2.56 16.18
C SER A 39 -30.04 1.85 17.38
N PHE A 40 -29.28 1.03 18.10
CA PHE A 40 -29.69 0.30 19.31
C PHE A 40 -29.11 0.91 20.59
N GLY A 41 -28.24 1.91 20.48
CA GLY A 41 -27.62 2.61 21.59
C GLY A 41 -26.29 1.99 22.05
N ASP A 42 -25.75 1.04 21.32
CA ASP A 42 -24.45 0.47 21.59
C ASP A 42 -23.33 1.36 21.00
N ALA A 43 -22.22 1.47 21.71
CA ALA A 43 -21.08 2.29 21.27
C ALA A 43 -20.35 1.62 20.09
N VAL A 44 -20.11 2.38 19.02
CA VAL A 44 -19.27 2.00 17.88
C VAL A 44 -17.89 2.62 18.06
N VAL A 45 -16.84 1.90 17.71
CA VAL A 45 -15.46 2.31 17.96
C VAL A 45 -15.04 3.47 17.03
N ASP A 46 -15.53 3.48 15.79
CA ASP A 46 -15.11 4.43 14.77
C ASP A 46 -16.08 5.61 14.63
N ARG A 47 -15.54 6.83 14.70
CA ARG A 47 -16.30 8.07 14.54
C ARG A 47 -16.15 8.62 13.12
N VAL A 48 -16.51 7.80 12.14
CA VAL A 48 -16.39 8.12 10.71
C VAL A 48 -17.77 8.17 10.03
N LEU A 49 -17.85 8.84 8.90
CA LEU A 49 -18.98 8.81 7.99
C LEU A 49 -18.57 8.11 6.71
N ASP A 50 -18.72 6.78 6.67
CA ASP A 50 -18.30 5.96 5.53
C ASP A 50 -19.37 5.83 4.46
N ALA A 51 -20.63 5.79 4.86
CA ALA A 51 -21.74 5.64 3.93
C ALA A 51 -23.00 6.35 4.42
N MET A 52 -23.81 6.76 3.46
CA MET A 52 -25.16 7.29 3.71
C MET A 52 -26.16 6.51 2.88
N ASN A 53 -27.21 6.04 3.50
CA ASN A 53 -28.27 5.31 2.83
C ASN A 53 -29.62 6.03 2.97
N PHE A 54 -30.34 6.16 1.86
CA PHE A 54 -31.67 6.74 1.80
C PHE A 54 -32.67 5.66 1.39
N PHE A 55 -33.53 5.28 2.29
CA PHE A 55 -34.58 4.29 2.01
C PHE A 55 -35.92 4.73 2.60
N PRO A 56 -37.02 4.46 1.92
CA PRO A 56 -38.32 4.76 2.46
C PRO A 56 -38.65 3.84 3.64
N PRO A 57 -39.31 4.35 4.70
CA PRO A 57 -39.63 3.58 5.88
C PRO A 57 -40.69 2.47 5.63
N MET A 58 -41.43 2.55 4.52
CA MET A 58 -42.41 1.59 4.09
C MET A 58 -42.29 1.37 2.58
N ALA A 59 -42.64 0.15 2.14
CA ALA A 59 -42.56 -0.25 0.72
C ALA A 59 -43.41 0.63 -0.22
N GLU A 60 -44.46 1.26 0.31
CA GLU A 60 -45.38 2.12 -0.46
C GLU A 60 -45.00 3.62 -0.40
N SER A 61 -43.97 3.97 0.35
CA SER A 61 -43.51 5.35 0.46
C SER A 61 -42.56 5.68 -0.69
N ALA A 62 -42.74 6.86 -1.28
CA ALA A 62 -41.81 7.40 -2.27
C ALA A 62 -41.44 8.84 -1.89
N TYR A 63 -40.18 9.19 -2.09
CA TYR A 63 -39.68 10.57 -2.00
C TYR A 63 -38.67 10.82 -3.10
N TYR A 64 -38.49 12.07 -3.40
CA TYR A 64 -37.53 12.55 -4.38
C TYR A 64 -36.42 13.29 -3.63
N LEU A 65 -35.18 12.96 -3.94
CA LEU A 65 -34.01 13.68 -3.48
C LEU A 65 -33.50 14.55 -4.61
N ASP A 66 -33.26 15.80 -4.33
CA ASP A 66 -32.65 16.75 -5.24
C ASP A 66 -31.60 17.59 -4.50
N ASN A 67 -30.57 18.02 -5.21
CA ASN A 67 -29.51 18.86 -4.68
C ASN A 67 -28.79 18.29 -3.46
N PHE A 68 -28.52 16.96 -3.44
CA PHE A 68 -27.73 16.38 -2.38
C PHE A 68 -26.32 16.98 -2.38
N LYS A 69 -25.92 17.49 -1.23
CA LYS A 69 -24.58 18.06 -1.03
C LYS A 69 -24.02 17.55 0.29
N CYS A 70 -22.84 16.91 0.23
CA CYS A 70 -22.01 16.63 1.39
C CYS A 70 -20.88 17.66 1.43
N THR A 71 -20.70 18.33 2.55
CA THR A 71 -19.64 19.32 2.73
C THR A 71 -18.93 19.02 4.04
N ARG A 72 -17.62 18.79 3.97
CA ARG A 72 -16.79 18.78 5.17
C ARG A 72 -16.66 20.22 5.67
N ILE A 73 -17.04 20.44 6.93
CA ILE A 73 -16.93 21.73 7.59
C ILE A 73 -15.74 21.60 8.56
N GLY A 74 -14.72 22.36 8.31
CA GLY A 74 -13.44 22.31 8.98
C GLY A 74 -12.36 22.22 7.91
N GLY A 75 -11.28 22.94 8.07
CA GLY A 75 -10.12 22.83 7.19
C GLY A 75 -9.67 21.36 7.15
N GLU A 76 -9.14 20.93 6.05
CA GLU A 76 -8.40 19.66 6.02
C GLU A 76 -7.39 19.73 7.16
N THR A 77 -7.53 18.87 8.15
CA THR A 77 -6.49 18.71 9.14
C THR A 77 -5.38 17.96 8.43
N ALA A 78 -4.38 18.69 8.01
CA ALA A 78 -3.20 18.11 7.38
C ALA A 78 -1.97 18.51 8.19
N PRO A 79 -0.97 17.66 8.28
CA PRO A 79 0.33 18.09 8.74
C PRO A 79 0.95 19.04 7.72
N GLU A 80 1.82 19.89 8.17
CA GLU A 80 2.70 20.72 7.35
C GLU A 80 4.10 20.59 7.94
N LEU A 81 4.96 19.78 7.31
CA LEU A 81 6.28 19.46 7.82
C LEU A 81 7.34 20.35 7.16
N VAL A 82 8.03 21.10 7.97
CA VAL A 82 9.11 22.01 7.54
C VAL A 82 10.46 21.42 7.94
N PHE A 83 11.33 21.23 6.98
CA PHE A 83 12.67 20.64 7.16
C PHE A 83 13.76 21.71 7.11
N ASN A 84 14.64 21.72 8.10
CA ASN A 84 15.74 22.69 8.16
C ASN A 84 17.01 22.04 8.74
N PRO A 85 18.18 22.12 8.04
CA PRO A 85 18.38 22.76 6.75
C PRO A 85 17.85 21.90 5.57
N GLY A 86 17.50 22.54 4.46
CA GLY A 86 17.15 21.88 3.19
C GLY A 86 18.36 21.43 2.38
N GLU A 87 19.55 21.86 2.74
CA GLU A 87 20.83 21.50 2.10
C GLU A 87 21.92 21.43 3.16
N ILE A 88 22.77 20.40 3.07
CA ILE A 88 23.90 20.17 3.97
C ILE A 88 25.18 20.22 3.12
N ASN A 89 26.09 21.14 3.47
CA ASN A 89 27.42 21.25 2.87
C ASN A 89 28.45 21.17 3.98
N GLU A 90 29.13 20.03 4.10
CA GLU A 90 30.11 19.77 5.15
C GLU A 90 31.47 19.43 4.57
N GLU A 91 32.52 20.05 5.13
CA GLU A 91 33.92 19.67 4.90
C GLU A 91 34.41 18.82 6.06
N VAL A 92 34.59 17.52 5.83
CA VAL A 92 35.06 16.58 6.84
C VAL A 92 36.49 16.17 6.52
N ALA A 93 37.39 16.20 7.51
CA ALA A 93 38.77 15.78 7.34
C ALA A 93 38.86 14.30 6.92
N ALA A 94 39.95 13.90 6.27
CA ALA A 94 40.15 12.50 5.89
C ALA A 94 40.17 11.58 7.11
N ASP A 95 39.48 10.42 7.00
CA ASP A 95 39.32 9.42 8.07
C ASP A 95 38.69 9.97 9.35
N ASP A 96 37.79 10.95 9.22
CA ASP A 96 37.09 11.60 10.35
C ASP A 96 35.56 11.46 10.20
N MET A 97 34.83 11.92 11.21
CA MET A 97 33.40 11.91 11.26
C MET A 97 32.82 13.27 11.65
N SER A 98 31.67 13.60 11.10
CA SER A 98 30.88 14.78 11.45
C SER A 98 29.40 14.41 11.58
N SER A 99 28.59 15.32 12.12
CA SER A 99 27.15 15.14 12.14
C SER A 99 26.43 16.46 11.97
N VAL A 100 25.32 16.42 11.23
CA VAL A 100 24.42 17.56 11.02
C VAL A 100 23.02 17.16 11.42
N THR A 101 22.31 18.03 12.14
CA THR A 101 20.93 17.82 12.55
C THR A 101 19.97 18.47 11.57
N ILE A 102 19.01 17.72 11.09
CA ILE A 102 17.84 18.22 10.37
C ILE A 102 16.71 18.35 11.39
N SER A 103 16.25 19.57 11.65
CA SER A 103 15.04 19.83 12.43
C SER A 103 13.83 19.67 11.53
N ILE A 104 12.78 19.03 12.04
CA ILE A 104 11.50 18.86 11.36
C ILE A 104 10.44 19.46 12.27
N GLU A 105 9.76 20.51 11.81
CA GLU A 105 8.71 21.21 12.53
C GLU A 105 7.35 20.91 11.89
N ASN A 106 6.35 20.61 12.71
CA ASN A 106 4.98 20.43 12.22
C ASN A 106 4.17 21.72 12.47
N GLU A 107 4.05 22.55 11.43
CA GLU A 107 3.25 23.78 11.43
C GLU A 107 1.78 23.52 11.04
N GLY A 108 1.42 22.26 10.79
CA GLY A 108 0.09 21.85 10.38
C GLY A 108 -0.90 21.66 11.52
N THR A 109 -2.05 21.15 11.18
CA THR A 109 -3.21 20.99 12.09
C THR A 109 -3.54 19.53 12.41
N SER A 110 -2.67 18.60 12.01
CA SER A 110 -2.72 17.18 12.39
C SER A 110 -1.33 16.62 12.65
N ILE A 111 -1.27 15.40 13.16
CA ILE A 111 0.00 14.70 13.40
C ILE A 111 0.71 14.47 12.07
N GLY A 112 1.98 14.87 12.02
CA GLY A 112 2.87 14.63 10.90
C GLY A 112 3.70 13.38 11.11
N ASP A 113 3.59 12.42 10.19
CA ASP A 113 4.41 11.22 10.17
C ASP A 113 5.43 11.31 9.04
N TYR A 114 6.62 10.80 9.26
CA TYR A 114 7.65 10.74 8.24
C TYR A 114 8.45 9.44 8.28
N SER A 115 8.99 9.09 7.11
CA SER A 115 10.07 8.11 6.95
C SER A 115 11.23 8.76 6.20
N ALA A 116 12.47 8.41 6.55
CA ALA A 116 13.66 9.00 5.99
C ALA A 116 14.71 7.95 5.63
N TRP A 117 15.45 8.19 4.56
CA TRP A 117 16.58 7.35 4.13
C TRP A 117 17.64 8.18 3.41
N VAL A 118 18.84 7.62 3.29
CA VAL A 118 19.92 8.22 2.49
C VAL A 118 19.94 7.56 1.11
N ASP A 119 19.84 8.37 0.07
CA ASP A 119 19.96 7.97 -1.33
C ASP A 119 21.32 8.47 -1.88
N TYR A 120 22.15 7.54 -2.30
CA TYR A 120 23.48 7.82 -2.89
C TYR A 120 23.44 7.95 -4.43
N GLY A 121 22.25 7.91 -5.01
CA GLY A 121 22.04 7.97 -6.47
C GLY A 121 22.33 6.65 -7.19
N VAL A 122 21.88 6.58 -8.43
CA VAL A 122 22.11 5.44 -9.33
C VAL A 122 23.60 5.37 -9.68
N GLY A 123 24.29 4.36 -9.19
CA GLY A 123 25.71 4.13 -9.49
C GLY A 123 26.59 3.77 -8.28
N GLN A 124 26.05 3.90 -7.06
CA GLN A 124 26.71 3.49 -5.82
C GLN A 124 26.12 2.16 -5.26
N THR A 125 25.38 1.43 -6.08
CA THR A 125 24.71 0.20 -5.67
C THR A 125 25.70 -0.96 -5.63
N SER A 126 25.67 -1.75 -4.54
CA SER A 126 26.30 -3.08 -4.55
C SER A 126 25.58 -3.95 -5.59
N SER A 127 26.28 -4.92 -6.18
CA SER A 127 25.67 -5.93 -7.05
C SER A 127 24.82 -6.95 -6.28
N ASP A 128 24.62 -6.72 -4.98
CA ASP A 128 23.87 -7.61 -4.13
C ASP A 128 22.38 -7.30 -4.27
N TYR A 129 21.62 -8.34 -4.37
CA TYR A 129 20.15 -8.28 -4.41
C TYR A 129 19.54 -9.06 -3.24
N GLU A 130 18.37 -8.64 -2.81
CA GLU A 130 17.58 -9.34 -1.82
C GLU A 130 16.22 -9.72 -2.41
N ILE A 131 15.81 -10.96 -2.15
CA ILE A 131 14.51 -11.49 -2.55
C ILE A 131 13.58 -11.41 -1.35
N ILE A 132 12.46 -10.72 -1.53
CA ILE A 132 11.41 -10.59 -0.52
C ILE A 132 10.18 -11.38 -0.99
N SER A 133 9.79 -12.39 -0.20
CA SER A 133 8.66 -13.27 -0.48
C SER A 133 8.06 -13.81 0.82
N TYR A 134 6.78 -14.14 0.78
CA TYR A 134 6.14 -14.96 1.82
C TYR A 134 6.15 -16.45 1.46
N ALA A 135 6.36 -16.80 0.19
CA ALA A 135 6.38 -18.17 -0.26
C ALA A 135 7.59 -18.93 0.29
N ILE A 136 7.32 -20.12 0.81
CA ILE A 136 8.33 -21.05 1.35
C ILE A 136 8.56 -22.12 0.29
N ASP A 137 9.64 -22.00 -0.48
CA ASP A 137 10.07 -22.94 -1.52
C ASP A 137 8.95 -23.52 -2.41
N PRO A 138 8.31 -22.66 -3.24
CA PRO A 138 7.11 -23.02 -4.00
C PRO A 138 7.38 -24.06 -5.09
N VAL A 139 8.63 -24.24 -5.50
CA VAL A 139 8.99 -25.12 -6.63
C VAL A 139 8.95 -26.60 -6.25
N GLU A 140 9.21 -26.94 -4.99
CA GLU A 140 9.22 -28.34 -4.54
C GLU A 140 7.81 -28.92 -4.34
N ASN A 141 6.89 -28.16 -3.80
CA ASN A 141 5.53 -28.63 -3.49
C ASN A 141 4.45 -27.57 -3.82
N PRO A 142 4.30 -27.18 -5.09
CA PRO A 142 3.32 -26.18 -5.45
C PRO A 142 1.90 -26.70 -5.24
N SER A 143 0.99 -25.79 -4.88
CA SER A 143 -0.44 -26.02 -4.83
C SER A 143 -1.14 -25.06 -5.79
N GLY A 144 -2.20 -25.54 -6.45
CA GLY A 144 -2.94 -24.74 -7.43
C GLY A 144 -4.39 -24.55 -7.02
N LEU A 145 -4.93 -23.38 -7.33
CA LEU A 145 -6.35 -23.09 -7.23
C LEU A 145 -6.94 -22.77 -8.59
N SER A 146 -8.13 -23.29 -8.83
CA SER A 146 -8.90 -23.11 -10.07
C SER A 146 -10.10 -22.22 -9.84
N TRP A 147 -10.45 -21.43 -10.83
CA TRP A 147 -11.75 -20.81 -10.93
C TRP A 147 -12.75 -21.77 -11.54
N THR A 148 -13.86 -22.01 -10.83
CA THR A 148 -15.01 -22.69 -11.43
C THR A 148 -15.91 -21.61 -12.03
N ALA A 149 -15.83 -21.43 -13.35
CA ALA A 149 -16.57 -20.43 -14.08
C ALA A 149 -17.00 -20.95 -15.46
N GLU A 150 -18.07 -20.37 -16.01
CA GLU A 150 -18.58 -20.69 -17.36
C GLU A 150 -17.84 -19.90 -18.45
N GLU A 151 -17.14 -18.83 -18.07
CA GLU A 151 -16.36 -17.96 -18.94
C GLU A 151 -14.98 -17.70 -18.34
N PRO A 152 -13.97 -17.29 -19.13
CA PRO A 152 -12.67 -16.90 -18.61
C PRO A 152 -12.76 -15.80 -17.57
N VAL A 153 -11.96 -15.90 -16.51
CA VAL A 153 -12.02 -14.97 -15.37
C VAL A 153 -10.75 -14.15 -15.28
N LYS A 154 -10.88 -12.85 -15.38
CA LYS A 154 -9.80 -11.90 -15.13
C LYS A 154 -9.72 -11.59 -13.64
N PHE A 155 -8.54 -11.76 -13.06
CA PHE A 155 -8.29 -11.53 -11.66
C PHE A 155 -6.84 -11.09 -11.42
N GLU A 156 -6.56 -10.65 -10.24
CA GLU A 156 -5.22 -10.24 -9.80
C GLU A 156 -4.91 -10.90 -8.45
N VAL A 157 -3.75 -11.51 -8.34
CA VAL A 157 -3.18 -11.99 -7.08
C VAL A 157 -2.13 -10.99 -6.60
N ALA A 158 -1.97 -10.84 -5.29
CA ALA A 158 -0.99 -9.91 -4.75
C ALA A 158 -0.40 -10.39 -3.42
N SER A 159 0.80 -9.91 -3.15
CA SER A 159 1.39 -9.90 -1.80
C SER A 159 1.58 -8.47 -1.35
N LEU A 160 1.11 -8.17 -0.13
CA LEU A 160 1.34 -6.90 0.56
C LEU A 160 2.57 -7.04 1.44
N PHE A 161 3.59 -6.25 1.16
CA PHE A 161 4.79 -6.15 1.99
C PHE A 161 4.74 -4.83 2.77
N PRO A 162 4.30 -4.84 4.04
CA PRO A 162 4.36 -3.64 4.86
C PRO A 162 5.83 -3.26 5.14
N ALA A 163 6.07 -1.98 5.37
CA ALA A 163 7.41 -1.46 5.67
C ALA A 163 8.11 -2.25 6.79
N THR A 164 7.35 -2.77 7.75
CA THR A 164 7.86 -3.62 8.84
C THR A 164 8.27 -5.03 8.40
N ALA A 165 7.75 -5.54 7.28
CA ALA A 165 8.04 -6.90 6.81
C ALA A 165 9.36 -6.98 6.03
N TYR A 166 9.68 -5.97 5.24
CA TYR A 166 10.95 -5.96 4.50
C TYR A 166 12.13 -5.36 5.30
N GLY A 167 11.85 -4.86 6.50
CA GLY A 167 12.86 -4.45 7.47
C GLY A 167 13.79 -3.34 7.01
N ASN A 168 14.75 -2.99 7.85
CA ASN A 168 15.73 -1.95 7.54
C ASN A 168 16.76 -2.37 6.46
N SER A 169 16.85 -3.68 6.15
CA SER A 169 17.86 -4.21 5.22
C SER A 169 17.61 -3.83 3.75
N VAL A 170 16.37 -3.55 3.39
CA VAL A 170 16.02 -3.14 2.02
C VAL A 170 15.43 -1.72 1.93
N MET A 171 15.34 -1.01 3.05
CA MET A 171 14.94 0.39 3.04
C MET A 171 15.98 1.22 2.28
N GLY A 172 15.53 2.02 1.32
CA GLY A 172 16.42 2.78 0.43
C GLY A 172 16.94 2.00 -0.79
N THR A 173 16.52 0.74 -0.97
CA THR A 173 16.77 -0.03 -2.20
C THR A 173 15.67 0.21 -3.23
N TYR A 174 15.83 -0.40 -4.40
CA TYR A 174 14.86 -0.30 -5.49
C TYR A 174 14.29 -1.67 -5.82
N ILE A 175 12.98 -1.79 -5.95
CA ILE A 175 12.36 -2.95 -6.57
C ILE A 175 12.65 -2.88 -8.06
N THR A 176 13.51 -3.76 -8.55
CA THR A 176 13.91 -3.83 -9.94
C THR A 176 13.14 -4.90 -10.70
N HIS A 177 12.76 -5.98 -10.03
CA HIS A 177 12.06 -7.10 -10.64
C HIS A 177 10.91 -7.59 -9.75
N ALA A 178 9.94 -8.24 -10.40
CA ALA A 178 8.97 -9.11 -9.76
C ALA A 178 8.94 -10.47 -10.45
N ALA A 179 8.56 -11.49 -9.73
CA ALA A 179 8.42 -12.81 -10.31
C ALA A 179 7.22 -13.56 -9.75
N TYR A 180 6.61 -14.36 -10.60
CA TYR A 180 5.52 -15.27 -10.24
C TYR A 180 5.80 -16.64 -10.84
N ALA A 181 5.56 -17.70 -10.07
CA ALA A 181 5.71 -19.07 -10.55
C ALA A 181 4.42 -19.52 -11.24
N PHE A 182 4.54 -19.86 -12.50
CA PHE A 182 3.47 -20.48 -13.30
C PHE A 182 3.71 -21.96 -13.42
N PHE A 183 2.71 -22.79 -13.07
CA PHE A 183 2.80 -24.24 -13.15
C PHE A 183 1.82 -24.76 -14.19
N GLU A 184 2.23 -25.83 -14.89
CA GLU A 184 1.37 -26.59 -15.76
C GLU A 184 0.66 -27.67 -14.92
N TRP A 185 -0.64 -27.47 -14.76
CA TRP A 185 -1.47 -28.40 -13.99
C TRP A 185 -2.10 -29.46 -14.87
N GLN A 186 -2.34 -30.62 -14.31
CA GLN A 186 -3.01 -31.72 -14.98
C GLN A 186 -4.32 -32.03 -14.27
N ASP A 187 -5.33 -32.41 -15.05
CA ASP A 187 -6.57 -32.94 -14.49
C ASP A 187 -6.36 -34.34 -13.89
N GLN A 188 -7.38 -34.89 -13.24
CA GLN A 188 -7.33 -36.21 -12.63
C GLN A 188 -7.07 -37.35 -13.64
N SER A 189 -7.21 -37.09 -14.95
CA SER A 189 -6.96 -38.01 -16.04
C SER A 189 -5.54 -37.84 -16.61
N GLY A 190 -4.76 -36.90 -16.08
CA GLY A 190 -3.39 -36.62 -16.55
C GLY A 190 -3.32 -35.74 -17.79
N ASN A 191 -4.46 -35.11 -18.20
CA ASN A 191 -4.44 -34.15 -19.31
C ASN A 191 -4.03 -32.80 -18.79
N GLN A 192 -3.19 -32.11 -19.57
CA GLN A 192 -2.82 -30.73 -19.25
C GLN A 192 -4.06 -29.81 -19.34
N THR A 193 -4.25 -29.01 -18.30
CA THR A 193 -5.32 -28.02 -18.29
C THR A 193 -4.86 -26.75 -19.03
N ALA A 194 -5.79 -26.06 -19.68
CA ALA A 194 -5.53 -24.73 -20.20
C ALA A 194 -5.66 -23.74 -19.02
N ASP A 195 -4.54 -23.38 -18.41
CA ASP A 195 -4.55 -22.62 -17.17
C ASP A 195 -4.86 -21.12 -17.41
N LEU A 196 -4.24 -20.54 -18.43
CA LEU A 196 -4.50 -19.15 -18.87
C LEU A 196 -5.33 -19.13 -20.13
N GLU A 197 -6.19 -18.13 -20.25
CA GLU A 197 -6.96 -17.90 -21.49
C GLU A 197 -6.01 -17.58 -22.63
N PRO A 198 -6.05 -18.35 -23.76
CA PRO A 198 -5.13 -18.18 -24.86
C PRO A 198 -5.14 -16.77 -25.44
N GLY A 199 -3.96 -16.20 -25.64
CA GLY A 199 -3.79 -14.89 -26.25
C GLY A 199 -4.02 -13.71 -25.31
N THR A 200 -4.14 -13.95 -24.01
CA THR A 200 -4.15 -12.90 -22.99
C THR A 200 -2.75 -12.69 -22.45
N ASP A 201 -2.44 -11.43 -22.12
CA ASP A 201 -1.19 -11.06 -21.48
C ASP A 201 -1.31 -11.19 -19.96
N VAL A 202 -0.15 -11.34 -19.31
CA VAL A 202 -0.02 -11.24 -17.85
C VAL A 202 0.57 -9.87 -17.52
N ILE A 203 0.08 -9.22 -16.47
CA ILE A 203 0.52 -7.89 -16.09
C ILE A 203 1.06 -7.92 -14.68
N PHE A 204 2.34 -7.61 -14.52
CA PHE A 204 2.98 -7.42 -13.23
C PHE A 204 2.87 -5.96 -12.83
N ARG A 205 2.54 -5.71 -11.56
CA ARG A 205 2.41 -4.35 -11.01
C ARG A 205 3.03 -4.23 -9.64
N ILE A 206 3.61 -3.08 -9.41
CA ILE A 206 3.92 -2.58 -8.07
C ILE A 206 2.95 -1.46 -7.77
N TYR A 207 2.25 -1.56 -6.66
CA TYR A 207 1.40 -0.49 -6.15
C TYR A 207 2.00 0.08 -4.86
N GLY A 208 1.83 1.37 -4.69
CA GLY A 208 2.14 2.05 -3.43
C GLY A 208 1.11 1.76 -2.34
N GLN A 209 1.35 2.38 -1.20
CA GLN A 209 0.46 2.31 -0.06
C GLN A 209 -0.92 2.84 -0.42
N GLY A 210 -1.93 2.12 -0.03
CA GLY A 210 -3.33 2.47 -0.22
C GLY A 210 -4.07 2.59 1.11
N THR A 211 -5.39 2.53 1.04
CA THR A 211 -6.26 2.64 2.22
C THR A 211 -7.35 1.57 2.20
N ASN A 212 -7.73 1.08 3.38
CA ASN A 212 -8.84 0.12 3.55
C ASN A 212 -8.72 -1.12 2.64
N GLY A 213 -7.53 -1.71 2.56
CA GLY A 213 -7.25 -2.90 1.74
C GLY A 213 -7.21 -2.65 0.23
N ASN A 214 -7.42 -1.39 -0.21
CA ASN A 214 -7.19 -1.00 -1.59
C ASN A 214 -5.71 -0.66 -1.77
N PRO A 215 -5.07 -1.09 -2.87
CA PRO A 215 -3.73 -0.61 -3.20
C PRO A 215 -3.77 0.88 -3.58
N GLY A 216 -2.63 1.55 -3.42
CA GLY A 216 -2.43 2.92 -3.86
C GLY A 216 -2.30 3.04 -5.38
N GLU A 217 -1.56 4.03 -5.83
CA GLU A 217 -1.26 4.22 -7.25
C GLU A 217 -0.34 3.12 -7.79
N VAL A 218 -0.38 2.92 -9.10
CA VAL A 218 0.56 2.04 -9.80
C VAL A 218 1.90 2.76 -9.89
N LEU A 219 2.92 2.22 -9.24
CA LEU A 219 4.28 2.75 -9.26
C LEU A 219 5.10 2.19 -10.42
N ALA A 220 4.88 0.92 -10.76
CA ALA A 220 5.47 0.29 -11.93
C ALA A 220 4.53 -0.76 -12.52
N GLU A 221 4.59 -0.95 -13.83
CA GLU A 221 3.81 -1.97 -14.56
C GLU A 221 4.67 -2.59 -15.66
N LYS A 222 4.56 -3.91 -15.81
CA LYS A 222 5.17 -4.64 -16.93
C LYS A 222 4.18 -5.62 -17.51
N VAL A 223 3.89 -5.48 -18.80
CA VAL A 223 3.07 -6.41 -19.55
C VAL A 223 3.96 -7.52 -20.14
N LEU A 224 3.61 -8.76 -19.84
CA LEU A 224 4.31 -9.95 -20.30
C LEU A 224 3.39 -10.73 -21.23
N PRO A 225 3.73 -10.88 -22.53
CA PRO A 225 3.02 -11.79 -23.41
C PRO A 225 3.04 -13.23 -22.88
N GLN A 226 1.91 -13.93 -22.96
CA GLN A 226 1.81 -15.32 -22.48
C GLN A 226 2.89 -16.24 -23.06
N SER A 227 3.35 -15.99 -24.28
CA SER A 227 4.42 -16.75 -24.92
C SER A 227 5.79 -16.62 -24.26
N GLN A 228 5.97 -15.67 -23.35
CA GLN A 228 7.20 -15.47 -22.61
C GLN A 228 7.16 -16.06 -21.19
N ILE A 229 6.04 -16.67 -20.80
CA ILE A 229 5.93 -17.38 -19.53
C ILE A 229 6.84 -18.60 -19.56
N VAL A 230 7.61 -18.75 -18.50
CA VAL A 230 8.44 -19.93 -18.26
C VAL A 230 7.70 -20.82 -17.26
N TRP A 231 7.17 -21.94 -17.76
CA TRP A 231 6.34 -22.84 -16.98
C TRP A 231 7.16 -23.70 -16.00
N ASN A 232 6.53 -24.05 -14.88
CA ASN A 232 7.07 -24.88 -13.81
C ASN A 232 8.28 -24.27 -13.08
N GLN A 233 8.41 -22.95 -13.17
CA GLN A 233 9.40 -22.15 -12.45
C GLN A 233 8.95 -20.69 -12.34
N TYR A 234 9.75 -19.88 -11.70
CA TYR A 234 9.50 -18.44 -11.67
C TYR A 234 9.71 -17.80 -13.04
N THR A 235 8.70 -17.09 -13.50
CA THR A 235 8.82 -16.13 -14.59
C THR A 235 9.09 -14.76 -13.95
N MET A 236 10.24 -14.19 -14.24
CA MET A 236 10.68 -12.91 -13.72
C MET A 236 10.56 -11.81 -14.78
N VAL A 237 10.12 -10.64 -14.36
CA VAL A 237 10.07 -9.43 -15.18
C VAL A 237 10.90 -8.33 -14.55
N ASP A 238 11.59 -7.55 -15.37
CA ASP A 238 12.27 -6.33 -14.99
C ASP A 238 11.38 -5.12 -15.26
N PHE A 239 11.33 -4.19 -14.32
CA PHE A 239 10.61 -2.92 -14.50
C PHE A 239 11.50 -1.91 -15.22
N ASP A 240 10.92 -1.21 -16.19
CA ASP A 240 11.65 -0.19 -16.96
C ASP A 240 12.09 0.98 -16.07
N GLU A 241 11.31 1.26 -15.02
CA GLU A 241 11.61 2.23 -13.97
C GLU A 241 11.57 1.52 -12.61
N PRO A 242 12.72 1.35 -11.93
CA PRO A 242 12.77 0.77 -10.61
C PRO A 242 11.98 1.59 -9.56
N VAL A 243 11.34 0.91 -8.62
CA VAL A 243 10.53 1.54 -7.57
C VAL A 243 11.33 1.65 -6.28
N ALA A 244 11.56 2.87 -5.81
CA ALA A 244 12.26 3.10 -4.55
C ALA A 244 11.44 2.60 -3.35
N LEU A 245 12.05 1.80 -2.49
CA LEU A 245 11.47 1.36 -1.21
C LEU A 245 11.74 2.42 -0.14
N THR A 246 10.73 3.20 0.17
CA THR A 246 10.86 4.44 0.94
C THR A 246 10.18 4.37 2.30
N GLY A 247 9.82 3.16 2.76
CA GLY A 247 9.29 2.94 4.10
C GLY A 247 7.76 2.91 4.18
N PHE A 248 7.06 2.75 3.06
CA PHE A 248 5.63 2.51 3.04
C PHE A 248 5.30 1.14 2.47
N ASP A 249 4.08 0.69 2.76
CA ASP A 249 3.58 -0.60 2.32
C ASP A 249 3.55 -0.66 0.79
N VAL A 250 4.02 -1.75 0.21
CA VAL A 250 3.96 -2.00 -1.22
C VAL A 250 3.18 -3.27 -1.52
N TYR A 251 2.40 -3.25 -2.59
CA TYR A 251 1.80 -4.45 -3.15
C TYR A 251 2.57 -4.87 -4.40
N VAL A 252 2.97 -6.13 -4.43
CA VAL A 252 3.44 -6.78 -5.66
C VAL A 252 2.30 -7.63 -6.18
N ALA A 253 1.90 -7.42 -7.41
CA ALA A 253 0.70 -8.03 -7.95
C ALA A 253 0.90 -8.60 -9.36
N VAL A 254 0.10 -9.61 -9.70
CA VAL A 254 0.06 -10.22 -11.02
C VAL A 254 -1.39 -10.37 -11.47
N GLU A 255 -1.77 -9.63 -12.50
CA GLU A 255 -3.07 -9.75 -13.16
C GLU A 255 -2.98 -10.76 -14.29
N MET A 256 -3.93 -11.66 -14.35
CA MET A 256 -4.02 -12.69 -15.36
C MET A 256 -5.48 -13.05 -15.69
N THR A 257 -5.69 -13.74 -16.79
CA THR A 257 -7.01 -14.26 -17.15
C THR A 257 -6.97 -15.79 -17.11
N ALA A 258 -7.69 -16.40 -16.17
CA ALA A 258 -7.88 -17.83 -16.10
C ALA A 258 -8.75 -18.31 -17.27
N ALA A 259 -8.35 -19.39 -17.91
CA ALA A 259 -9.23 -20.12 -18.80
C ALA A 259 -10.41 -20.74 -18.04
N VAL A 260 -11.44 -21.17 -18.73
CA VAL A 260 -12.58 -21.86 -18.13
C VAL A 260 -12.11 -23.09 -17.35
N ASN A 261 -12.35 -23.10 -16.03
CA ASN A 261 -11.85 -24.10 -15.09
C ASN A 261 -10.32 -24.25 -15.05
N GLY A 262 -9.61 -23.23 -15.51
CA GLY A 262 -8.14 -23.21 -15.46
C GLY A 262 -7.60 -23.08 -14.03
N THR A 263 -6.45 -23.70 -13.78
CA THR A 263 -5.71 -23.62 -12.52
C THR A 263 -4.56 -22.66 -12.68
N THR A 264 -4.76 -21.41 -12.31
CA THR A 264 -3.80 -20.32 -12.57
C THR A 264 -3.19 -19.73 -11.32
N MET A 265 -3.83 -19.96 -10.17
CA MET A 265 -3.36 -19.45 -8.90
C MET A 265 -2.36 -20.42 -8.28
N SER A 266 -1.10 -20.04 -8.25
CA SER A 266 0.01 -20.84 -7.75
C SER A 266 0.39 -20.46 -6.34
N LEU A 267 0.31 -21.39 -5.42
CA LEU A 267 0.60 -21.27 -3.99
C LEU A 267 1.79 -22.16 -3.63
N ASP A 268 2.47 -21.79 -2.56
CA ASP A 268 3.66 -22.52 -2.06
C ASP A 268 3.35 -23.89 -1.43
N GLY A 269 2.08 -24.28 -1.32
CA GLY A 269 1.67 -25.57 -0.77
C GLY A 269 2.01 -25.77 0.70
N SER A 270 2.57 -24.78 1.39
CA SER A 270 2.98 -24.87 2.80
C SER A 270 1.80 -25.06 3.74
N GLY A 271 0.60 -24.65 3.35
CA GLY A 271 -0.56 -24.55 4.22
C GLY A 271 -0.38 -23.52 5.35
N GLN A 272 0.52 -22.56 5.18
CA GLN A 272 0.87 -21.54 6.17
C GLN A 272 0.85 -20.15 5.53
N ALA A 273 -0.32 -19.71 5.08
CA ALA A 273 -0.48 -18.37 4.54
C ALA A 273 -0.18 -17.31 5.60
N VAL A 274 0.53 -16.26 5.20
CA VAL A 274 0.56 -14.99 5.93
C VAL A 274 -0.71 -14.24 5.54
N GLN A 275 -1.80 -14.57 6.26
CA GLN A 275 -3.15 -14.15 5.96
C GLN A 275 -3.28 -12.64 5.86
N GLY A 276 -3.91 -12.14 4.79
CA GLY A 276 -4.06 -10.72 4.53
C GLY A 276 -2.81 -10.02 3.99
N PHE A 277 -1.72 -10.79 3.78
CA PHE A 277 -0.47 -10.28 3.24
C PHE A 277 0.03 -11.11 2.05
N GLY A 278 0.24 -12.40 2.24
CA GLY A 278 0.81 -13.30 1.23
C GLY A 278 -0.24 -14.01 0.36
N ASP A 279 -1.52 -13.82 0.62
CA ASP A 279 -2.64 -14.58 0.05
C ASP A 279 -3.75 -13.71 -0.54
N LEU A 280 -3.43 -12.51 -0.96
CA LEU A 280 -4.39 -11.51 -1.43
C LEU A 280 -4.82 -11.76 -2.88
N TYR A 281 -6.11 -11.56 -3.16
CA TYR A 281 -6.65 -11.60 -4.52
C TYR A 281 -7.80 -10.61 -4.71
N ARG A 282 -8.08 -10.25 -5.95
CA ARG A 282 -9.26 -9.48 -6.33
C ARG A 282 -9.73 -9.78 -7.74
N GLN A 283 -11.01 -9.54 -8.01
CA GLN A 283 -11.58 -9.45 -9.35
C GLN A 283 -11.94 -8.00 -9.65
N GLY A 284 -11.45 -7.48 -10.77
CA GLY A 284 -11.69 -6.09 -11.13
C GLY A 284 -10.90 -5.10 -10.28
N LYS A 285 -11.54 -3.98 -9.93
CA LYS A 285 -10.96 -2.89 -9.13
C LYS A 285 -11.57 -2.89 -7.72
N GLY A 286 -10.77 -2.54 -6.74
CA GLY A 286 -11.22 -2.43 -5.35
C GLY A 286 -10.23 -3.04 -4.37
N ALA A 287 -10.69 -3.25 -3.14
CA ALA A 287 -9.90 -3.86 -2.09
C ALA A 287 -9.53 -5.31 -2.43
N TYR A 288 -8.34 -5.69 -2.02
CA TYR A 288 -7.95 -7.10 -2.01
C TYR A 288 -8.66 -7.85 -0.88
N LEU A 289 -8.90 -9.11 -1.13
CA LEU A 289 -9.45 -10.08 -0.18
C LEU A 289 -8.41 -11.16 0.10
N SER A 290 -8.33 -11.64 1.33
CA SER A 290 -7.53 -12.84 1.65
C SER A 290 -8.27 -14.09 1.19
N ILE A 291 -7.60 -14.96 0.44
CA ILE A 291 -8.21 -16.22 0.01
C ILE A 291 -8.43 -17.16 1.19
N THR A 292 -7.59 -17.10 2.20
CA THR A 292 -7.75 -17.86 3.44
C THR A 292 -9.02 -17.46 4.19
N GLU A 293 -9.30 -16.16 4.33
CA GLU A 293 -10.52 -15.67 4.97
C GLU A 293 -11.77 -16.01 4.18
N ASN A 294 -11.76 -15.77 2.87
CA ASN A 294 -12.91 -15.95 2.00
C ASN A 294 -13.11 -17.39 1.56
N GLY A 295 -12.08 -18.23 1.63
CA GLY A 295 -12.14 -19.66 1.33
C GLY A 295 -12.64 -20.56 2.47
N GLY A 296 -13.33 -19.97 3.46
CA GLY A 296 -13.90 -20.74 4.59
C GLY A 296 -12.88 -21.11 5.68
N GLY A 297 -11.78 -20.35 5.77
CA GLY A 297 -10.73 -20.55 6.77
C GLY A 297 -9.77 -21.70 6.44
N GLN A 298 -9.82 -22.25 5.24
CA GLN A 298 -8.83 -23.21 4.77
C GLN A 298 -7.55 -22.46 4.41
N ASN A 299 -6.44 -22.82 5.05
CA ASN A 299 -5.15 -22.23 4.76
C ASN A 299 -4.52 -22.90 3.54
N TYR A 300 -4.37 -22.14 2.46
CA TYR A 300 -3.86 -22.63 1.19
C TYR A 300 -2.34 -22.39 0.99
N GLY A 301 -1.73 -21.52 1.81
CA GLY A 301 -0.35 -21.06 1.64
C GLY A 301 -0.28 -19.65 1.03
N ASN A 302 0.93 -19.22 0.70
CA ASN A 302 1.19 -17.91 0.11
C ASN A 302 1.31 -18.02 -1.41
N TRP A 303 1.03 -16.92 -2.13
CA TRP A 303 1.31 -16.86 -3.57
C TRP A 303 2.79 -17.10 -3.83
N CYS A 304 3.09 -17.88 -4.87
CA CYS A 304 4.45 -18.02 -5.41
C CYS A 304 4.90 -16.73 -6.09
N LEU A 305 5.03 -15.69 -5.32
CA LEU A 305 5.27 -14.32 -5.75
C LEU A 305 6.39 -13.71 -4.92
N PHE A 306 7.34 -13.04 -5.60
CA PHE A 306 8.36 -12.29 -4.90
C PHE A 306 8.69 -10.97 -5.62
N MET A 307 9.32 -10.05 -4.90
CA MET A 307 10.05 -8.92 -5.44
C MET A 307 11.55 -9.11 -5.24
N LEU A 308 12.32 -8.60 -6.18
CA LEU A 308 13.77 -8.54 -6.10
C LEU A 308 14.16 -7.07 -5.91
N CYS A 309 14.91 -6.84 -4.85
CA CYS A 309 15.38 -5.52 -4.46
C CYS A 309 16.88 -5.43 -4.71
N GLU A 310 17.30 -4.44 -5.47
CA GLU A 310 18.70 -4.16 -5.76
C GLU A 310 19.11 -2.82 -5.18
N GLY A 311 20.40 -2.64 -5.01
CA GLY A 311 20.93 -1.43 -4.42
C GLY A 311 20.78 -1.44 -2.92
N ALA A 312 21.29 -2.52 -2.27
CA ALA A 312 21.36 -2.55 -0.82
C ALA A 312 21.88 -1.22 -0.31
N PRO A 313 21.24 -0.60 0.71
CA PRO A 313 21.84 0.56 1.33
C PRO A 313 23.28 0.20 1.67
N VAL A 314 24.22 1.02 1.25
CA VAL A 314 25.62 0.79 1.57
C VAL A 314 25.70 0.78 3.08
N VAL A 315 25.68 -0.42 3.68
CA VAL A 315 25.90 -0.57 5.12
C VAL A 315 27.30 -0.05 5.37
N GLY A 316 27.39 1.15 5.95
CA GLY A 316 28.64 1.88 6.06
C GLY A 316 28.87 2.93 4.98
N GLY A 317 27.82 3.41 4.30
CA GLY A 317 27.90 4.62 3.46
C GLY A 317 28.42 5.81 4.26
N TYR A 318 28.99 6.78 3.54
CA TYR A 318 29.57 7.99 4.15
C TYR A 318 28.51 8.88 4.84
N ALA A 319 27.24 8.59 4.69
CA ALA A 319 26.14 9.25 5.41
C ALA A 319 25.18 8.21 5.98
N THR A 320 24.77 8.37 7.23
CA THR A 320 23.79 7.50 7.90
C THR A 320 22.87 8.34 8.77
N LEU A 321 21.64 7.85 9.02
CA LEU A 321 20.68 8.52 9.88
C LEU A 321 20.65 7.86 11.27
N ASN A 322 20.48 8.67 12.33
CA ASN A 322 20.27 8.15 13.67
C ASN A 322 18.91 7.48 13.85
N LYS A 323 17.93 7.84 13.02
CA LYS A 323 16.60 7.24 12.94
C LYS A 323 16.00 7.44 11.55
N THR A 324 15.10 6.56 11.17
CA THR A 324 14.50 6.51 9.82
C THR A 324 13.00 6.81 9.79
N ASN A 325 12.37 7.09 10.91
CA ASN A 325 10.96 7.45 10.99
C ASN A 325 10.66 8.25 12.25
N GLY A 326 9.53 8.93 12.25
CA GLY A 326 9.04 9.68 13.39
C GLY A 326 7.59 10.12 13.22
N SER A 327 6.99 10.56 14.34
CA SER A 327 5.65 11.11 14.41
C SER A 327 5.69 12.39 15.22
N ILE A 328 5.22 13.50 14.64
CA ILE A 328 5.36 14.85 15.21
C ILE A 328 3.97 15.40 15.52
N ALA A 329 3.72 15.70 16.77
CA ALA A 329 2.47 16.33 17.20
C ALA A 329 2.30 17.73 16.57
N ILE A 330 1.09 18.25 16.60
CA ILE A 330 0.79 19.63 16.17
C ILE A 330 1.67 20.59 16.99
N ASP A 331 2.27 21.59 16.32
CA ASP A 331 3.23 22.55 16.91
C ASP A 331 4.47 21.85 17.52
N GLY A 332 4.69 20.59 17.22
CA GLY A 332 5.84 19.81 17.69
C GLY A 332 7.04 19.88 16.77
N THR A 333 8.19 19.41 17.29
CA THR A 333 9.43 19.31 16.55
C THR A 333 10.05 17.94 16.72
N ASP A 334 10.81 17.50 15.73
CA ASP A 334 11.65 16.31 15.80
C ASP A 334 13.01 16.57 15.13
N GLU A 335 13.99 15.72 15.39
CA GLU A 335 15.34 15.89 14.88
C GLU A 335 15.83 14.58 14.25
N VAL A 336 16.34 14.66 13.03
CA VAL A 336 17.07 13.57 12.37
C VAL A 336 18.54 13.98 12.25
N VAL A 337 19.42 13.18 12.84
CA VAL A 337 20.87 13.44 12.77
C VAL A 337 21.47 12.65 11.61
N VAL A 338 22.06 13.37 10.68
CA VAL A 338 22.85 12.81 9.57
C VAL A 338 24.29 12.68 10.08
N ASN A 339 24.77 11.45 10.22
CA ASN A 339 26.14 11.16 10.57
C ASN A 339 26.96 10.97 9.28
N LEU A 340 27.99 11.74 9.12
CA LEU A 340 28.92 11.72 7.97
C LEU A 340 30.21 11.05 8.39
N SER A 341 30.79 10.21 7.52
CA SER A 341 32.07 9.53 7.74
C SER A 341 32.88 9.55 6.45
N THR A 342 34.10 10.01 6.54
CA THR A 342 35.06 9.98 5.44
C THR A 342 36.01 8.78 5.49
N ILE A 343 35.82 7.86 6.45
CA ILE A 343 36.65 6.66 6.61
C ILE A 343 36.55 5.80 5.34
N GLY A 344 37.72 5.61 4.70
CA GLY A 344 37.83 4.82 3.48
C GLY A 344 37.43 5.55 2.19
N LEU A 345 37.08 6.83 2.26
CA LEU A 345 36.83 7.66 1.08
C LEU A 345 38.16 8.24 0.50
N THR A 346 38.12 8.60 -0.78
CA THR A 346 39.26 9.26 -1.43
C THR A 346 39.35 10.71 -0.96
N PRO A 347 40.50 11.16 -0.42
CA PRO A 347 40.67 12.54 0.00
C PRO A 347 40.56 13.55 -1.15
N ASN A 348 40.03 14.74 -0.87
CA ASN A 348 39.79 15.84 -1.80
C ASN A 348 38.82 15.54 -2.95
N GLU A 349 37.94 14.56 -2.77
CA GLU A 349 36.82 14.30 -3.65
C GLU A 349 35.50 14.82 -3.01
N THR A 350 34.55 15.18 -3.83
CA THR A 350 33.19 15.55 -3.40
C THR A 350 32.26 14.33 -3.50
N TYR A 351 31.53 14.07 -2.44
CA TYR A 351 30.55 12.99 -2.38
C TYR A 351 29.19 13.61 -2.16
N GLU A 352 28.21 13.18 -2.95
CA GLU A 352 26.82 13.69 -2.91
C GLU A 352 25.84 12.58 -2.58
N ALA A 353 24.93 12.86 -1.67
CA ALA A 353 23.78 12.00 -1.36
C ALA A 353 22.57 12.87 -1.04
N ALA A 354 21.38 12.32 -1.20
CA ALA A 354 20.15 12.95 -0.77
C ALA A 354 19.62 12.28 0.52
N VAL A 355 19.17 13.07 1.47
CA VAL A 355 18.32 12.57 2.54
C VAL A 355 16.89 12.80 2.11
N ASN A 356 16.22 11.73 1.78
CA ASN A 356 14.83 11.76 1.34
C ASN A 356 13.89 11.58 2.52
N PHE A 357 12.79 12.29 2.47
CA PHE A 357 11.69 12.14 3.43
C PHE A 357 10.40 11.85 2.68
N ILE A 358 9.65 10.89 3.17
CA ILE A 358 8.26 10.71 2.82
C ILE A 358 7.40 11.06 4.02
N THR A 359 6.34 11.76 3.77
CA THR A 359 5.48 12.28 4.82
C THR A 359 4.00 12.09 4.45
N ASN A 360 3.13 12.18 5.44
CA ASN A 360 1.71 12.32 5.23
C ASN A 360 1.27 13.79 5.00
N ASP A 361 2.22 14.72 4.83
CA ASP A 361 1.99 16.09 4.37
C ASP A 361 1.53 16.05 2.90
N PRO A 362 0.37 16.63 2.56
CA PRO A 362 -0.16 16.60 1.19
C PRO A 362 0.50 17.59 0.22
N LYS A 363 1.52 18.34 0.65
CA LYS A 363 2.21 19.36 -0.18
C LYS A 363 3.41 18.81 -0.93
#